data_b2da68ca83d6a2df7866a3b1560b4f8a
#
_entry.id   b2da68ca83d6a2df7866a3b1560b4f8a
#
_cell.length_a   1.000
_cell.length_b   1.000
_cell.length_c   1.000
_cell.angle_alpha   90.00
_cell.angle_beta   90.00
_cell.angle_gamma   90.00
#
_symmetry.space_group_name_H-M   'P 1'
#
loop_
_entity.id
_entity.type
_entity.pdbx_description
1 polymer ?
#
loop_
_entity_poly.entity_id
_entity_poly.type
_entity_poly.pdbx_seq_one_letter_code
_entity_poly.pdbx_strand_id
1 'polypeptide(L)'
;MSEDTPPVGPVVDATPAQFPGAVTLGGRFGTVERLDASRHAPALWTAMRGQDAIWSYLPPGPFADPTTFNTYIAASEQNQERIFYTVLDNDRRAVGFFSLMEIRPAMRVIEVGNVVYAPALQRTPLSTEAQYLLARYAFETLGYRRYEWKCNALNAASRRAAARLGFTFEGIFRQHMIVKGRSRD
;
A
#
# COMPACT_ATOMS: atom_id res chain seq x y z
N MET A 1 -27.62 -23.51 38.20
CA MET A 1 -26.30 -22.88 38.07
C MET A 1 -26.14 -22.53 36.60
N SER A 2 -26.43 -21.28 36.19
CA SER A 2 -26.16 -20.84 34.84
C SER A 2 -24.63 -20.75 34.68
N GLU A 3 -24.05 -21.57 33.81
CA GLU A 3 -22.68 -21.43 33.40
C GLU A 3 -22.54 -20.02 32.81
N ASP A 4 -21.79 -19.17 33.50
CA ASP A 4 -21.50 -17.78 33.08
C ASP A 4 -20.52 -17.87 31.92
N THR A 5 -21.03 -18.22 30.73
CA THR A 5 -20.22 -18.33 29.52
C THR A 5 -19.70 -16.90 29.16
N PRO A 6 -18.37 -16.67 29.10
CA PRO A 6 -17.84 -15.38 28.76
C PRO A 6 -18.40 -14.90 27.42
N PRO A 7 -18.66 -13.59 27.25
CA PRO A 7 -19.11 -13.05 25.98
C PRO A 7 -18.03 -13.24 24.91
N VAL A 8 -18.41 -13.80 23.77
CA VAL A 8 -17.54 -14.02 22.61
C VAL A 8 -18.02 -13.22 21.40
N GLY A 9 -17.14 -12.99 20.45
CA GLY A 9 -17.48 -12.28 19.22
C GLY A 9 -18.48 -13.07 18.34
N PRO A 10 -19.12 -12.41 17.37
CA PRO A 10 -20.04 -13.08 16.45
C PRO A 10 -19.32 -14.11 15.58
N VAL A 11 -20.02 -15.16 15.20
CA VAL A 11 -19.55 -16.15 14.23
C VAL A 11 -19.37 -15.46 12.88
N VAL A 12 -18.25 -15.74 12.20
CA VAL A 12 -17.94 -15.24 10.86
C VAL A 12 -17.53 -16.38 9.94
N ASP A 13 -17.61 -16.15 8.64
CA ASP A 13 -17.01 -17.05 7.64
C ASP A 13 -15.49 -17.11 7.84
N ALA A 14 -15.00 -18.30 8.21
CA ALA A 14 -13.59 -18.59 8.47
C ALA A 14 -12.83 -19.11 7.23
N THR A 15 -13.46 -19.15 6.06
CA THR A 15 -12.78 -19.52 4.81
C THR A 15 -11.62 -18.56 4.55
N PRO A 16 -10.38 -19.05 4.40
CA PRO A 16 -9.23 -18.18 4.14
C PRO A 16 -9.42 -17.33 2.87
N ALA A 17 -8.98 -16.08 2.92
CA ALA A 17 -8.92 -15.20 1.76
C ALA A 17 -7.87 -15.72 0.76
N GLN A 18 -7.96 -15.27 -0.50
CA GLN A 18 -6.99 -15.60 -1.53
C GLN A 18 -5.71 -14.76 -1.38
N PHE A 19 -4.58 -15.32 -1.77
CA PHE A 19 -3.32 -14.58 -1.80
C PHE A 19 -3.31 -13.62 -3.00
N PRO A 20 -2.85 -12.36 -2.86
CA PRO A 20 -2.77 -11.40 -3.97
C PRO A 20 -1.86 -11.91 -5.09
N GLY A 21 -2.32 -11.76 -6.33
CA GLY A 21 -1.59 -12.21 -7.52
C GLY A 21 -1.31 -11.10 -8.52
N ALA A 22 -0.89 -11.49 -9.70
CA ALA A 22 -0.80 -10.61 -10.85
C ALA A 22 -2.21 -10.23 -11.31
N VAL A 23 -2.51 -8.93 -11.32
CA VAL A 23 -3.80 -8.40 -11.76
C VAL A 23 -3.61 -7.05 -12.42
N THR A 24 -4.50 -6.73 -13.36
CA THR A 24 -4.65 -5.40 -13.96
C THR A 24 -6.06 -4.87 -13.63
N LEU A 25 -6.11 -3.79 -12.88
CA LEU A 25 -7.34 -3.15 -12.43
C LEU A 25 -7.54 -1.84 -13.22
N GLY A 26 -8.45 -1.85 -14.18
CA GLY A 26 -8.79 -0.68 -14.97
C GLY A 26 -9.72 0.27 -14.22
N GLY A 27 -9.43 1.56 -14.27
CA GLY A 27 -10.23 2.66 -13.77
C GLY A 27 -10.60 3.65 -14.88
N ARG A 28 -11.25 4.74 -14.49
CA ARG A 28 -11.57 5.86 -15.37
C ARG A 28 -10.37 6.79 -15.59
N PHE A 29 -9.54 6.95 -14.57
CA PHE A 29 -8.44 7.91 -14.56
C PHE A 29 -7.07 7.26 -14.76
N GLY A 30 -7.01 5.93 -14.78
CA GLY A 30 -5.80 5.16 -15.02
C GLY A 30 -5.95 3.68 -14.70
N THR A 31 -4.83 3.04 -14.46
CA THR A 31 -4.76 1.58 -14.25
C THR A 31 -3.85 1.27 -13.06
N VAL A 32 -4.18 0.24 -12.32
CA VAL A 32 -3.30 -0.38 -11.33
C VAL A 32 -2.93 -1.78 -11.84
N GLU A 33 -1.65 -2.07 -11.96
CA GLU A 33 -1.19 -3.40 -12.37
C GLU A 33 -0.01 -3.89 -11.55
N ARG A 34 0.26 -5.18 -11.57
CA ARG A 34 1.43 -5.78 -10.90
C ARG A 34 2.70 -5.03 -11.30
N LEU A 35 3.55 -4.71 -10.31
CA LEU A 35 4.84 -4.07 -10.57
C LEU A 35 5.71 -4.97 -11.45
N ASP A 36 6.23 -4.40 -12.52
CA ASP A 36 7.21 -4.97 -13.45
C ASP A 36 8.36 -3.97 -13.55
N ALA A 37 9.52 -4.34 -13.04
CA ALA A 37 10.66 -3.43 -12.93
C ALA A 37 11.15 -2.98 -14.30
N SER A 38 11.17 -3.88 -15.28
CA SER A 38 11.67 -3.59 -16.63
C SER A 38 10.83 -2.52 -17.35
N ARG A 39 9.51 -2.56 -17.13
CA ARG A 39 8.54 -1.67 -17.76
C ARG A 39 8.35 -0.36 -17.00
N HIS A 40 8.36 -0.42 -15.67
CA HIS A 40 7.89 0.70 -14.85
C HIS A 40 9.01 1.54 -14.24
N ALA A 41 10.20 0.95 -13.94
CA ALA A 41 11.25 1.66 -13.22
C ALA A 41 11.74 2.95 -13.94
N PRO A 42 11.91 2.99 -15.28
CA PRO A 42 12.36 4.22 -15.93
C PRO A 42 11.39 5.40 -15.78
N ALA A 43 10.08 5.13 -15.90
CA ALA A 43 9.05 6.17 -15.73
C ALA A 43 8.92 6.58 -14.27
N LEU A 44 8.94 5.63 -13.32
CA LEU A 44 8.93 5.91 -11.88
C LEU A 44 10.14 6.75 -11.46
N TRP A 45 11.34 6.42 -11.95
CA TRP A 45 12.53 7.24 -11.71
C TRP A 45 12.34 8.68 -12.20
N THR A 46 11.88 8.83 -13.44
CA THR A 46 11.65 10.16 -14.02
C THR A 46 10.64 10.97 -13.20
N ALA A 47 9.59 10.32 -12.70
CA ALA A 47 8.54 10.98 -11.91
C ALA A 47 8.95 11.32 -10.46
N MET A 48 9.95 10.61 -9.90
CA MET A 48 10.30 10.69 -8.48
C MET A 48 11.70 11.25 -8.19
N ARG A 49 12.61 11.32 -9.18
CA ARG A 49 13.95 11.87 -8.98
C ARG A 49 13.89 13.30 -8.44
N GLY A 50 14.73 13.61 -7.46
CA GLY A 50 14.79 14.92 -6.82
C GLY A 50 13.59 15.24 -5.92
N GLN A 51 12.72 14.25 -5.64
CA GLN A 51 11.57 14.40 -4.76
C GLN A 51 11.81 13.73 -3.41
N ASP A 52 12.90 14.06 -2.74
CA ASP A 52 13.39 13.39 -1.54
C ASP A 52 12.37 13.33 -0.41
N ALA A 53 11.53 14.35 -0.31
CA ALA A 53 10.50 14.46 0.72
C ALA A 53 9.49 13.28 0.71
N ILE A 54 9.21 12.66 -0.45
CA ILE A 54 8.27 11.52 -0.52
C ILE A 54 8.78 10.28 0.20
N TRP A 55 10.10 10.20 0.45
CA TRP A 55 10.77 9.08 1.10
C TRP A 55 10.97 9.26 2.61
N SER A 56 10.60 10.42 3.17
CA SER A 56 10.92 10.79 4.57
C SER A 56 10.44 9.77 5.60
N TYR A 57 9.27 9.17 5.39
CA TYR A 57 8.64 8.22 6.32
C TYR A 57 8.72 6.76 5.87
N LEU A 58 9.45 6.49 4.81
CA LEU A 58 9.62 5.15 4.26
C LEU A 58 11.01 4.60 4.61
N PRO A 59 11.16 3.29 4.85
CA PRO A 59 12.46 2.68 5.06
C PRO A 59 13.44 2.91 3.90
N PRO A 60 13.05 2.75 2.61
CA PRO A 60 13.92 3.01 1.47
C PRO A 60 14.04 4.50 1.15
N GLY A 61 15.01 4.83 0.30
CA GLY A 61 15.22 6.17 -0.27
C GLY A 61 15.64 7.23 0.73
N PRO A 62 15.83 8.49 0.28
CA PRO A 62 15.82 8.86 -1.12
C PRO A 62 16.93 8.16 -1.93
N PHE A 63 16.80 8.15 -3.25
CA PHE A 63 17.76 7.52 -4.16
C PHE A 63 18.52 8.60 -4.94
N ALA A 64 19.85 8.50 -4.94
CA ALA A 64 20.72 9.50 -5.59
C ALA A 64 20.82 9.31 -7.11
N ASP A 65 20.63 8.07 -7.58
CA ASP A 65 20.88 7.70 -8.97
C ASP A 65 19.87 6.63 -9.45
N PRO A 66 19.69 6.47 -10.78
CA PRO A 66 18.75 5.50 -11.33
C PRO A 66 19.14 4.06 -11.06
N THR A 67 20.41 3.73 -10.86
CA THR A 67 20.87 2.35 -10.66
C THR A 67 20.39 1.82 -9.32
N THR A 68 20.60 2.58 -8.25
CA THR A 68 20.13 2.22 -6.90
C THR A 68 18.60 2.19 -6.82
N PHE A 69 17.92 3.11 -7.51
CA PHE A 69 16.46 3.09 -7.60
C PHE A 69 15.97 1.84 -8.34
N ASN A 70 16.53 1.52 -9.50
CA ASN A 70 16.13 0.34 -10.28
C ASN A 70 16.38 -0.97 -9.52
N THR A 71 17.48 -1.06 -8.76
CA THR A 71 17.75 -2.20 -7.87
C THR A 71 16.64 -2.34 -6.82
N TYR A 72 16.20 -1.24 -6.21
CA TYR A 72 15.09 -1.25 -5.26
C TYR A 72 13.76 -1.69 -5.91
N ILE A 73 13.44 -1.20 -7.11
CA ILE A 73 12.21 -1.57 -7.83
C ILE A 73 12.25 -3.06 -8.24
N ALA A 74 13.40 -3.56 -8.70
CA ALA A 74 13.57 -4.98 -9.03
C ALA A 74 13.41 -5.88 -7.78
N ALA A 75 14.01 -5.50 -6.66
CA ALA A 75 13.82 -6.21 -5.39
C ALA A 75 12.36 -6.16 -4.91
N SER A 76 11.65 -5.05 -5.16
CA SER A 76 10.23 -4.91 -4.84
C SER A 76 9.34 -5.82 -5.70
N GLU A 77 9.64 -5.97 -6.99
CA GLU A 77 8.95 -6.91 -7.88
C GLU A 77 9.07 -8.36 -7.40
N GLN A 78 10.27 -8.76 -6.98
CA GLN A 78 10.58 -10.12 -6.53
C GLN A 78 10.08 -10.44 -5.11
N ASN A 79 9.59 -9.44 -4.38
CA ASN A 79 9.19 -9.63 -3.00
C ASN A 79 7.94 -10.53 -2.90
N GLN A 80 8.00 -11.56 -2.06
CA GLN A 80 6.92 -12.53 -1.87
C GLN A 80 6.02 -12.20 -0.66
N GLU A 81 6.50 -11.39 0.28
CA GLU A 81 5.74 -10.97 1.47
C GLU A 81 4.95 -9.67 1.23
N ARG A 82 5.38 -8.91 0.22
CA ARG A 82 4.79 -7.62 -0.18
C ARG A 82 4.56 -7.62 -1.67
N ILE A 83 3.31 -7.61 -2.06
CA ILE A 83 2.92 -7.69 -3.47
C ILE A 83 2.75 -6.28 -4.00
N PHE A 84 3.72 -5.83 -4.80
CA PHE A 84 3.76 -4.46 -5.31
C PHE A 84 2.93 -4.28 -6.57
N TYR A 85 2.25 -3.15 -6.65
CA TYR A 85 1.44 -2.71 -7.79
C TYR A 85 1.84 -1.30 -8.19
N THR A 86 1.83 -1.03 -9.49
CA THR A 86 2.14 0.27 -10.08
C THR A 86 0.86 0.98 -10.48
N VAL A 87 0.82 2.29 -10.28
CA VAL A 87 -0.25 3.17 -10.75
C VAL A 87 0.20 3.80 -12.07
N LEU A 88 -0.58 3.56 -13.12
CA LEU A 88 -0.37 4.11 -14.45
C LEU A 88 -1.43 5.16 -14.75
N ASP A 89 -1.02 6.27 -15.33
CA ASP A 89 -1.95 7.27 -15.87
C ASP A 89 -2.60 6.80 -17.19
N ASN A 90 -3.46 7.64 -17.79
CA ASN A 90 -4.14 7.32 -19.05
C ASN A 90 -3.18 7.22 -20.25
N ASP A 91 -1.96 7.79 -20.16
CA ASP A 91 -0.90 7.62 -21.15
C ASP A 91 -0.02 6.38 -20.88
N ARG A 92 -0.44 5.52 -19.94
CA ARG A 92 0.28 4.31 -19.51
C ARG A 92 1.64 4.59 -18.87
N ARG A 93 1.87 5.80 -18.34
CA ARG A 93 3.09 6.15 -17.63
C ARG A 93 2.97 5.77 -16.15
N ALA A 94 4.00 5.16 -15.60
CA ALA A 94 4.07 4.83 -14.18
C ALA A 94 4.31 6.10 -13.35
N VAL A 95 3.35 6.46 -12.49
CA VAL A 95 3.34 7.70 -11.71
C VAL A 95 3.34 7.46 -10.20
N GLY A 96 3.29 6.21 -9.77
CA GLY A 96 3.32 5.81 -8.36
C GLY A 96 3.25 4.30 -8.21
N PHE A 97 3.45 3.84 -6.98
CA PHE A 97 3.28 2.44 -6.61
C PHE A 97 2.86 2.30 -5.15
N PHE A 98 2.38 1.13 -4.80
CA PHE A 98 2.05 0.70 -3.43
C PHE A 98 2.15 -0.83 -3.33
N SER A 99 1.97 -1.37 -2.15
CA SER A 99 1.93 -2.81 -1.96
C SER A 99 0.74 -3.27 -1.13
N LEU A 100 0.32 -4.52 -1.33
CA LEU A 100 -0.41 -5.30 -0.35
C LEU A 100 0.63 -6.05 0.49
N MET A 101 0.56 -5.93 1.80
CA MET A 101 1.50 -6.49 2.76
C MET A 101 0.78 -6.97 4.03
N GLU A 102 1.51 -7.51 5.00
CA GLU A 102 0.90 -8.12 6.20
C GLU A 102 -0.27 -9.04 5.82
N ILE A 103 -0.02 -9.88 4.82
CA ILE A 103 -1.00 -10.73 4.17
C ILE A 103 -1.30 -11.92 5.09
N ARG A 104 -2.48 -11.93 5.71
CA ARG A 104 -2.91 -12.94 6.69
C ARG A 104 -4.23 -13.59 6.23
N PRO A 105 -4.20 -14.52 5.25
CA PRO A 105 -5.39 -15.09 4.64
C PRO A 105 -6.33 -15.77 5.64
N ALA A 106 -5.80 -16.55 6.59
CA ALA A 106 -6.59 -17.24 7.59
C ALA A 106 -7.36 -16.29 8.52
N MET A 107 -6.85 -15.06 8.74
CA MET A 107 -7.54 -14.02 9.51
C MET A 107 -8.36 -13.10 8.61
N ARG A 108 -8.20 -13.21 7.29
CA ARG A 108 -8.80 -12.34 6.27
C ARG A 108 -8.46 -10.87 6.52
N VAL A 109 -7.18 -10.62 6.84
CA VAL A 109 -6.62 -9.28 7.12
C VAL A 109 -5.46 -9.01 6.17
N ILE A 110 -5.43 -7.80 5.60
CA ILE A 110 -4.38 -7.34 4.69
C ILE A 110 -4.13 -5.85 4.86
N GLU A 111 -2.90 -5.41 4.63
CA GLU A 111 -2.52 -3.99 4.73
C GLU A 111 -2.14 -3.42 3.36
N VAL A 112 -2.56 -2.20 3.06
CA VAL A 112 -1.95 -1.40 2.01
C VAL A 112 -0.80 -0.59 2.59
N GLY A 113 0.39 -0.78 2.04
CA GLY A 113 1.60 -0.11 2.51
C GLY A 113 2.53 0.30 1.38
N ASN A 114 3.70 0.82 1.74
CA ASN A 114 4.71 1.29 0.78
C ASN A 114 4.14 2.24 -0.29
N VAL A 115 3.18 3.10 0.10
CA VAL A 115 2.52 4.02 -0.82
C VAL A 115 3.48 5.15 -1.20
N VAL A 116 3.92 5.16 -2.45
CA VAL A 116 4.81 6.18 -3.03
C VAL A 116 4.15 6.76 -4.27
N TYR A 117 3.76 8.01 -4.17
CA TYR A 117 3.13 8.76 -5.25
C TYR A 117 4.01 9.91 -5.68
N ALA A 118 4.36 9.97 -6.96
CA ALA A 118 5.01 11.14 -7.53
C ALA A 118 4.16 12.41 -7.27
N PRO A 119 4.77 13.59 -7.13
CA PRO A 119 4.02 14.82 -6.88
C PRO A 119 2.85 15.04 -7.86
N ALA A 120 3.04 14.71 -9.13
CA ALA A 120 2.00 14.83 -10.15
C ALA A 120 0.78 13.92 -9.92
N LEU A 121 0.95 12.79 -9.21
CA LEU A 121 -0.15 11.88 -8.86
C LEU A 121 -0.89 12.35 -7.59
N GLN A 122 -0.21 13.03 -6.67
CA GLN A 122 -0.76 13.40 -5.38
C GLN A 122 -1.98 14.34 -5.54
N ARG A 123 -3.03 14.10 -4.74
CA ARG A 123 -4.27 14.89 -4.71
C ARG A 123 -5.06 14.91 -6.03
N THR A 124 -4.83 13.94 -6.91
CA THR A 124 -5.58 13.77 -8.15
C THR A 124 -6.73 12.77 -8.00
N PRO A 125 -7.72 12.76 -8.91
CA PRO A 125 -8.72 11.69 -8.96
C PRO A 125 -8.09 10.30 -9.10
N LEU A 126 -7.03 10.16 -9.90
CA LEU A 126 -6.31 8.89 -10.09
C LEU A 126 -5.73 8.38 -8.76
N SER A 127 -5.17 9.24 -7.91
CA SER A 127 -4.63 8.81 -6.62
C SER A 127 -5.69 8.22 -5.68
N THR A 128 -6.92 8.69 -5.78
CA THR A 128 -8.07 8.17 -5.02
C THR A 128 -8.60 6.89 -5.66
N GLU A 129 -8.76 6.88 -6.99
CA GLU A 129 -9.24 5.72 -7.73
C GLU A 129 -8.30 4.52 -7.58
N ALA A 130 -6.98 4.73 -7.63
CA ALA A 130 -6.00 3.66 -7.45
C ALA A 130 -6.16 2.95 -6.09
N GLN A 131 -6.38 3.70 -5.02
CA GLN A 131 -6.66 3.13 -3.69
C GLN A 131 -8.01 2.39 -3.67
N TYR A 132 -9.03 2.94 -4.28
CA TYR A 132 -10.33 2.29 -4.40
C TYR A 132 -10.24 0.96 -5.17
N LEU A 133 -9.55 0.95 -6.31
CA LEU A 133 -9.37 -0.25 -7.13
C LEU A 133 -8.65 -1.36 -6.34
N LEU A 134 -7.59 -1.01 -5.60
CA LEU A 134 -6.87 -1.98 -4.79
C LEU A 134 -7.70 -2.50 -3.60
N ALA A 135 -8.43 -1.61 -2.91
CA ALA A 135 -9.32 -2.00 -1.83
C ALA A 135 -10.47 -2.89 -2.33
N ARG A 136 -11.09 -2.55 -3.46
CA ARG A 136 -12.11 -3.37 -4.12
C ARG A 136 -11.59 -4.75 -4.47
N TYR A 137 -10.37 -4.84 -5.02
CA TYR A 137 -9.72 -6.12 -5.30
C TYR A 137 -9.53 -6.94 -4.02
N ALA A 138 -9.06 -6.31 -2.94
CA ALA A 138 -8.87 -6.99 -1.66
C ALA A 138 -10.20 -7.52 -1.07
N PHE A 139 -11.26 -6.71 -1.07
CA PHE A 139 -12.54 -7.11 -0.48
C PHE A 139 -13.35 -8.04 -1.38
N GLU A 140 -13.55 -7.67 -2.64
CA GLU A 140 -14.53 -8.33 -3.52
C GLU A 140 -13.94 -9.54 -4.24
N THR A 141 -12.65 -9.49 -4.60
CA THR A 141 -12.00 -10.59 -5.34
C THR A 141 -11.27 -11.55 -4.41
N LEU A 142 -10.44 -11.03 -3.51
CA LEU A 142 -9.61 -11.86 -2.65
C LEU A 142 -10.34 -12.34 -1.38
N GLY A 143 -11.42 -11.67 -0.97
CA GLY A 143 -12.26 -12.05 0.17
C GLY A 143 -11.70 -11.60 1.52
N TYR A 144 -10.86 -10.60 1.59
CA TYR A 144 -10.44 -10.01 2.86
C TYR A 144 -11.61 -9.28 3.53
N ARG A 145 -11.63 -9.28 4.88
CA ARG A 145 -12.66 -8.60 5.67
C ARG A 145 -12.13 -7.35 6.37
N ARG A 146 -10.79 -7.22 6.46
CA ARG A 146 -10.11 -6.09 7.09
C ARG A 146 -8.98 -5.60 6.17
N TYR A 147 -8.98 -4.30 5.90
CA TYR A 147 -7.99 -3.63 5.08
C TYR A 147 -7.33 -2.55 5.93
N GLU A 148 -6.03 -2.71 6.21
CA GLU A 148 -5.29 -1.88 7.15
C GLU A 148 -4.47 -0.80 6.42
N TRP A 149 -4.28 0.34 7.11
CA TRP A 149 -3.36 1.39 6.74
C TRP A 149 -2.56 1.80 7.97
N LYS A 150 -1.23 1.66 7.93
CA LYS A 150 -0.35 2.11 9.00
C LYS A 150 0.60 3.17 8.47
N CYS A 151 0.84 4.22 9.26
CA CYS A 151 1.81 5.25 8.91
C CYS A 151 2.45 5.82 10.18
N ASN A 152 3.58 6.49 10.03
CA ASN A 152 4.18 7.22 11.12
C ASN A 152 3.20 8.28 11.67
N ALA A 153 3.06 8.38 12.99
CA ALA A 153 2.17 9.33 13.65
C ALA A 153 2.47 10.79 13.26
N LEU A 154 3.71 11.09 12.89
CA LEU A 154 4.15 12.40 12.40
C LEU A 154 3.82 12.65 10.92
N ASN A 155 3.45 11.61 10.16
CA ASN A 155 3.11 11.74 8.74
C ASN A 155 1.67 12.28 8.56
N ALA A 156 1.51 13.59 8.76
CA ALA A 156 0.21 14.24 8.68
C ALA A 156 -0.45 14.07 7.29
N ALA A 157 0.33 14.00 6.21
CA ALA A 157 -0.20 13.80 4.86
C ALA A 157 -0.84 12.42 4.71
N SER A 158 -0.16 11.36 5.17
CA SER A 158 -0.68 9.99 5.15
C SER A 158 -1.91 9.82 6.04
N ARG A 159 -1.91 10.41 7.24
CA ARG A 159 -3.07 10.37 8.14
C ARG A 159 -4.31 11.01 7.52
N ARG A 160 -4.15 12.18 6.88
CA ARG A 160 -5.26 12.85 6.16
C ARG A 160 -5.72 12.02 4.96
N ALA A 161 -4.80 11.38 4.24
CA ALA A 161 -5.16 10.51 3.13
C ALA A 161 -6.00 9.31 3.59
N ALA A 162 -5.57 8.61 4.64
CA ALA A 162 -6.30 7.49 5.21
C ALA A 162 -7.73 7.89 5.63
N ALA A 163 -7.87 8.97 6.39
CA ALA A 163 -9.19 9.47 6.82
C ALA A 163 -10.09 9.81 5.61
N ARG A 164 -9.55 10.50 4.60
CA ARG A 164 -10.29 10.84 3.37
C ARG A 164 -10.72 9.61 2.57
N LEU A 165 -9.93 8.54 2.62
CA LEU A 165 -10.20 7.27 1.94
C LEU A 165 -11.16 6.35 2.73
N GLY A 166 -11.65 6.79 3.90
CA GLY A 166 -12.63 6.06 4.70
C GLY A 166 -12.06 5.13 5.76
N PHE A 167 -10.75 5.18 6.02
CA PHE A 167 -10.16 4.42 7.13
C PHE A 167 -10.53 5.04 8.47
N THR A 168 -10.90 4.21 9.43
CA THR A 168 -11.16 4.59 10.82
C THR A 168 -9.86 4.54 11.62
N PHE A 169 -9.57 5.59 12.39
CA PHE A 169 -8.42 5.61 13.29
C PHE A 169 -8.67 4.71 14.50
N GLU A 170 -7.78 3.74 14.74
CA GLU A 170 -7.89 2.78 15.84
C GLU A 170 -6.91 3.05 16.99
N GLY A 171 -5.79 3.73 16.70
CA GLY A 171 -4.82 4.05 17.75
C GLY A 171 -3.41 4.29 17.25
N ILE A 172 -2.49 4.51 18.19
CA ILE A 172 -1.06 4.69 17.94
C ILE A 172 -0.28 3.56 18.60
N PHE A 173 0.49 2.84 17.82
CA PHE A 173 1.49 1.89 18.31
C PHE A 173 2.72 2.68 18.77
N ARG A 174 2.96 2.74 20.08
CA ARG A 174 4.09 3.49 20.64
C ARG A 174 5.39 2.72 20.44
N GLN A 175 6.44 3.44 19.99
CA GLN A 175 7.78 2.88 19.78
C GLN A 175 7.77 1.60 18.92
N HIS A 176 6.88 1.56 17.94
CA HIS A 176 6.52 0.35 17.18
C HIS A 176 7.68 -0.18 16.35
N MET A 177 8.45 0.70 15.74
CA MET A 177 9.60 0.31 14.90
C MET A 177 10.65 1.41 14.80
N ILE A 178 11.84 1.02 14.33
CA ILE A 178 12.92 1.94 14.01
C ILE A 178 13.01 2.11 12.49
N VAL A 179 12.90 3.33 12.02
CA VAL A 179 13.03 3.68 10.59
C VAL A 179 14.12 4.72 10.42
N LYS A 180 15.16 4.43 9.64
CA LYS A 180 16.31 5.33 9.42
C LYS A 180 16.93 5.83 10.74
N GLY A 181 17.10 4.92 11.71
CA GLY A 181 17.68 5.24 13.02
C GLY A 181 16.78 6.08 13.94
N ARG A 182 15.51 6.26 13.62
CA ARG A 182 14.54 7.05 14.38
C ARG A 182 13.36 6.22 14.85
N SER A 183 12.84 6.51 16.05
CA SER A 183 11.61 5.89 16.54
C SER A 183 10.44 6.28 15.63
N ARG A 184 9.64 5.28 15.32
CA ARG A 184 8.37 5.46 14.64
C ARG A 184 7.23 4.92 15.50
N ASP A 185 6.29 5.78 15.84
CA ASP A 185 5.00 5.45 16.44
C ASP A 185 3.97 5.20 15.35
#